data_ec53f0836947f66a95853c54245c9dd6
#
_entry.id   ec53f0836947f66a95853c54245c9dd6
#
_cell.length_a   1.000
_cell.length_b   1.000
_cell.length_c   1.000
_cell.angle_alpha   90.00
_cell.angle_beta   90.00
_cell.angle_gamma   90.00
#
_symmetry.space_group_name_H-M   'P 1'
#
loop_
_entity.id
_entity.type
_entity.pdbx_description
1 polymer ?
#
loop_
_entity_poly.entity_id
_entity_poly.type
_entity_poly.pdbx_seq_one_letter_code
_entity_poly.pdbx_strand_id
1 'polypeptide(L)'
;MSADCPSFPVSTSGLLAAWPRLLRLPTQHPAGFYLVCIAVFCERWAAYMLGSSLVLMLCERYGYSRADALRLAGIVNAATYLGTLPGGIASDRAGHPARWLGASMGLLAVGYAALVLTAPAALWLALGLLLVGHALFKPNTQAAIASQYPVGDSRLDAAQILFYIAVNAGATLGSTVAGLLIHRTGWSVAFETAAVVMLVGLLALILGHKVLRLRPATMQHLGPDVAKLGTSPPALRAKLIGALILAMVLYTIGCGQVEGSLLLWAQDRTNRALLGTEIPATWFVGLPAVLVMLLAPVQLGFLRQLQRRIATPRLVAWGLCAVALAFAALLPAALGHTEQRASMGWLVACLTLLAIGELLVAPLGLSLLLRLAPPRFIGALVGAWYVSRALGFWLAAEIGVLWIGGSPVAMLALLMGLSLAGAVMLWWASRDTFKRRDQNC
;
A
#
# COMPACT_ATOMS: atom_id res chain seq x y z
N MET A 1 -29.16 -32.80 24.63
CA MET A 1 -29.07 -32.98 23.19
C MET A 1 -27.97 -32.11 22.69
N SER A 2 -26.80 -32.73 22.49
CA SER A 2 -25.57 -32.09 22.02
C SER A 2 -25.65 -31.93 20.50
N ALA A 3 -25.66 -30.71 20.01
CA ALA A 3 -25.59 -30.43 18.58
C ALA A 3 -24.11 -30.49 18.13
N ASP A 4 -23.77 -31.55 17.42
CA ASP A 4 -22.49 -31.76 16.79
C ASP A 4 -22.18 -30.65 15.78
N CYS A 5 -21.10 -29.92 16.02
CA CYS A 5 -20.51 -29.01 15.03
C CYS A 5 -19.75 -29.85 14.00
N PRO A 6 -20.08 -29.83 12.71
CA PRO A 6 -19.35 -30.61 11.72
C PRO A 6 -17.93 -30.10 11.54
N SER A 7 -16.96 -30.95 11.87
CA SER A 7 -15.55 -30.76 11.56
C SER A 7 -15.32 -31.00 10.06
N PHE A 8 -15.10 -29.93 9.29
CA PHE A 8 -14.65 -30.04 7.90
C PHE A 8 -13.10 -30.12 7.87
N PRO A 9 -12.52 -31.14 7.22
CA PRO A 9 -11.07 -31.22 7.05
C PRO A 9 -10.60 -30.11 6.12
N VAL A 10 -9.53 -29.42 6.50
CA VAL A 10 -8.79 -28.48 5.65
C VAL A 10 -8.08 -29.31 4.58
N SER A 11 -8.70 -29.46 3.42
CA SER A 11 -8.05 -30.10 2.29
C SER A 11 -7.20 -29.07 1.54
N THR A 12 -5.91 -29.34 1.44
CA THR A 12 -4.95 -28.56 0.62
C THR A 12 -5.36 -28.49 -0.86
N SER A 13 -6.20 -29.42 -1.35
CA SER A 13 -6.83 -29.39 -2.67
C SER A 13 -7.77 -28.20 -2.88
N GLY A 14 -8.35 -27.63 -1.82
CA GLY A 14 -9.23 -26.45 -1.89
C GLY A 14 -8.45 -25.16 -2.22
N LEU A 15 -7.19 -25.05 -1.84
CA LEU A 15 -6.34 -23.87 -2.10
C LEU A 15 -5.90 -23.81 -3.57
N LEU A 16 -5.50 -24.95 -4.15
CA LEU A 16 -5.13 -25.04 -5.57
C LEU A 16 -6.34 -24.92 -6.50
N ALA A 17 -7.54 -25.32 -6.05
CA ALA A 17 -8.79 -25.18 -6.81
C ALA A 17 -9.33 -23.73 -6.83
N ALA A 18 -8.82 -22.84 -6.01
CA ALA A 18 -9.20 -21.42 -6.03
C ALA A 18 -8.64 -20.68 -7.26
N TRP A 19 -7.44 -21.03 -7.73
CA TRP A 19 -6.77 -20.42 -8.88
C TRP A 19 -7.57 -20.50 -10.20
N PRO A 20 -8.11 -21.65 -10.61
CA PRO A 20 -8.91 -21.74 -11.83
C PRO A 20 -10.23 -20.98 -11.74
N ARG A 21 -10.81 -20.82 -10.54
CA ARG A 21 -12.04 -20.03 -10.34
C ARG A 21 -11.80 -18.53 -10.37
N LEU A 22 -10.63 -18.07 -9.92
CA LEU A 22 -10.20 -16.67 -10.03
C LEU A 22 -9.84 -16.30 -11.47
N LEU A 23 -9.29 -17.23 -12.25
CA LEU A 23 -9.04 -17.05 -13.68
C LEU A 23 -10.34 -17.06 -14.52
N ARG A 24 -11.46 -17.54 -13.98
CA ARG A 24 -12.81 -17.40 -14.55
C ARG A 24 -13.50 -16.12 -14.05
N LEU A 25 -12.75 -15.03 -13.85
CA LEU A 25 -13.34 -13.71 -13.63
C LEU A 25 -14.29 -13.40 -14.80
N PRO A 26 -15.49 -12.86 -14.54
CA PRO A 26 -16.41 -12.49 -15.61
C PRO A 26 -15.64 -11.56 -16.57
N THR A 27 -15.42 -12.03 -17.80
CA THR A 27 -14.54 -11.43 -18.81
C THR A 27 -15.10 -10.13 -19.40
N GLN A 28 -16.25 -9.65 -18.91
CA GLN A 28 -16.93 -8.49 -19.49
C GLN A 28 -17.02 -7.32 -18.49
N HIS A 29 -15.87 -6.74 -18.18
CA HIS A 29 -15.85 -5.43 -17.55
C HIS A 29 -16.03 -4.32 -18.60
N PRO A 30 -16.60 -3.15 -18.23
CA PRO A 30 -16.68 -2.00 -19.14
C PRO A 30 -15.31 -1.60 -19.68
N ALA A 31 -15.22 -1.22 -20.96
CA ALA A 31 -13.93 -0.80 -21.55
C ALA A 31 -13.28 0.36 -20.81
N GLY A 32 -14.07 1.28 -20.26
CA GLY A 32 -13.57 2.38 -19.42
C GLY A 32 -12.86 1.89 -18.14
N PHE A 33 -13.26 0.75 -17.56
CA PHE A 33 -12.56 0.16 -16.43
C PHE A 33 -11.12 -0.24 -16.79
N TYR A 34 -10.91 -0.89 -17.94
CA TYR A 34 -9.56 -1.28 -18.37
C TYR A 34 -8.67 -0.06 -18.65
N LEU A 35 -9.24 1.03 -19.18
CA LEU A 35 -8.51 2.29 -19.34
C LEU A 35 -8.03 2.86 -18.00
N VAL A 36 -8.88 2.82 -16.97
CA VAL A 36 -8.49 3.25 -15.63
C VAL A 36 -7.39 2.31 -15.07
N CYS A 37 -7.48 1.01 -15.31
CA CYS A 37 -6.43 0.06 -14.91
C CYS A 37 -5.10 0.34 -15.60
N ILE A 38 -5.09 0.69 -16.90
CA ILE A 38 -3.88 1.09 -17.63
C ILE A 38 -3.29 2.37 -17.02
N ALA A 39 -4.13 3.38 -16.75
CA ALA A 39 -3.68 4.63 -16.13
C ALA A 39 -3.04 4.39 -14.77
N VAL A 40 -3.65 3.55 -13.94
CA VAL A 40 -3.13 3.17 -12.63
C VAL A 40 -1.84 2.37 -12.73
N PHE A 41 -1.76 1.43 -13.64
CA PHE A 41 -0.54 0.66 -13.90
C PHE A 41 0.63 1.59 -14.27
N CYS A 42 0.42 2.53 -15.21
CA CYS A 42 1.43 3.50 -15.62
C CYS A 42 1.85 4.40 -14.45
N GLU A 43 0.88 4.88 -13.68
CA GLU A 43 1.14 5.75 -12.54
C GLU A 43 1.89 4.99 -11.43
N ARG A 44 1.50 3.76 -11.10
CA ARG A 44 2.23 2.95 -10.14
C ARG A 44 3.63 2.60 -10.59
N TRP A 45 3.81 2.29 -11.89
CA TRP A 45 5.14 2.08 -12.46
C TRP A 45 6.04 3.30 -12.22
N ALA A 46 5.64 4.49 -12.64
CA ALA A 46 6.42 5.71 -12.48
C ALA A 46 6.63 6.07 -10.98
N ALA A 47 5.60 5.93 -10.14
CA ALA A 47 5.68 6.20 -8.71
C ALA A 47 6.67 5.29 -7.99
N TYR A 48 6.69 3.99 -8.33
CA TYR A 48 7.62 3.05 -7.72
C TYR A 48 9.02 3.11 -8.34
N MET A 49 9.17 3.61 -9.58
CA MET A 49 10.49 3.93 -10.14
C MET A 49 11.18 5.00 -9.28
N LEU A 50 10.46 6.04 -8.86
CA LEU A 50 10.98 7.04 -7.94
C LEU A 50 11.03 6.52 -6.50
N GLY A 51 9.92 5.98 -5.97
CA GLY A 51 9.82 5.56 -4.56
C GLY A 51 10.89 4.55 -4.16
N SER A 52 11.18 3.58 -5.03
CA SER A 52 12.22 2.57 -4.78
C SER A 52 13.65 3.11 -4.86
N SER A 53 13.85 4.32 -5.36
CA SER A 53 15.16 4.89 -5.63
C SER A 53 15.37 6.29 -5.06
N LEU A 54 14.32 6.93 -4.50
CA LEU A 54 14.36 8.32 -4.05
C LEU A 54 15.49 8.59 -3.04
N VAL A 55 15.62 7.75 -2.01
CA VAL A 55 16.67 7.92 -0.99
C VAL A 55 18.06 7.81 -1.61
N LEU A 56 18.27 6.84 -2.50
CA LEU A 56 19.55 6.66 -3.20
C LEU A 56 19.83 7.84 -4.13
N MET A 57 18.83 8.30 -4.89
CA MET A 57 18.95 9.48 -5.76
C MET A 57 19.36 10.73 -4.98
N LEU A 58 18.72 10.98 -3.83
CA LEU A 58 19.04 12.13 -2.99
C LEU A 58 20.50 12.09 -2.50
N CYS A 59 20.97 10.89 -2.10
CA CYS A 59 22.34 10.71 -1.67
C CYS A 59 23.36 10.82 -2.82
N GLU A 60 23.13 10.07 -3.91
CA GLU A 60 24.13 9.90 -4.96
C GLU A 60 24.15 11.06 -5.96
N ARG A 61 22.99 11.63 -6.28
CA ARG A 61 22.88 12.66 -7.32
C ARG A 61 22.89 14.07 -6.75
N TYR A 62 22.31 14.25 -5.55
CA TYR A 62 22.15 15.57 -4.94
C TYR A 62 23.01 15.78 -3.69
N GLY A 63 23.77 14.77 -3.24
CA GLY A 63 24.72 14.89 -2.13
C GLY A 63 24.06 15.03 -0.76
N TYR A 64 22.79 14.67 -0.60
CA TYR A 64 22.13 14.68 0.70
C TYR A 64 22.79 13.66 1.64
N SER A 65 22.84 13.98 2.94
CA SER A 65 23.16 12.97 3.93
C SER A 65 22.07 11.87 3.93
N ARG A 66 22.43 10.66 4.32
CA ARG A 66 21.45 9.54 4.40
C ARG A 66 20.28 9.89 5.32
N ALA A 67 20.54 10.60 6.41
CA ALA A 67 19.52 11.04 7.35
C ALA A 67 18.56 12.03 6.71
N ASP A 68 19.07 13.04 6.00
CA ASP A 68 18.23 14.03 5.34
C ASP A 68 17.48 13.44 4.15
N ALA A 69 18.09 12.50 3.42
CA ALA A 69 17.44 11.78 2.34
C ALA A 69 16.25 10.94 2.84
N LEU A 70 16.40 10.23 3.98
CA LEU A 70 15.31 9.49 4.61
C LEU A 70 14.19 10.42 5.07
N ARG A 71 14.51 11.53 5.74
CA ARG A 71 13.53 12.52 6.19
C ARG A 71 12.76 13.12 5.02
N LEU A 72 13.46 13.53 3.97
CA LEU A 72 12.81 14.11 2.79
C LEU A 72 11.91 13.09 2.09
N ALA A 73 12.35 11.84 1.93
CA ALA A 73 11.52 10.78 1.37
C ALA A 73 10.26 10.51 2.22
N GLY A 74 10.41 10.50 3.56
CA GLY A 74 9.27 10.37 4.48
C GLY A 74 8.29 11.52 4.39
N ILE A 75 8.78 12.76 4.29
CA ILE A 75 7.95 13.96 4.09
C ILE A 75 7.20 13.89 2.75
N VAL A 76 7.86 13.51 1.66
CA VAL A 76 7.26 13.36 0.33
C VAL A 76 6.15 12.30 0.36
N ASN A 77 6.40 11.15 0.97
CA ASN A 77 5.39 10.09 1.14
C ASN A 77 4.22 10.56 2.00
N ALA A 78 4.51 11.19 3.15
CA ALA A 78 3.48 11.73 4.05
C ALA A 78 2.61 12.79 3.34
N ALA A 79 3.23 13.73 2.64
CA ALA A 79 2.56 14.79 1.90
C ALA A 79 1.69 14.23 0.76
N THR A 80 2.15 13.17 0.09
CA THR A 80 1.36 12.46 -0.94
C THR A 80 0.06 11.90 -0.38
N TYR A 81 0.06 11.35 0.84
CA TYR A 81 -1.16 10.85 1.48
C TYR A 81 -2.02 11.98 2.04
N LEU A 82 -1.44 13.01 2.65
CA LEU A 82 -2.19 14.19 3.13
C LEU A 82 -2.87 14.94 1.97
N GLY A 83 -2.19 15.07 0.83
CA GLY A 83 -2.70 15.76 -0.37
C GLY A 83 -3.95 15.11 -0.96
N THR A 84 -4.22 13.82 -0.69
CA THR A 84 -5.42 13.15 -1.21
C THR A 84 -6.73 13.76 -0.67
N LEU A 85 -6.72 14.36 0.51
CA LEU A 85 -7.90 15.02 1.09
C LEU A 85 -8.30 16.29 0.32
N PRO A 86 -7.43 17.31 0.19
CA PRO A 86 -7.75 18.50 -0.58
C PRO A 86 -7.93 18.17 -2.07
N GLY A 87 -7.18 17.22 -2.62
CA GLY A 87 -7.33 16.78 -4.00
C GLY A 87 -8.70 16.16 -4.28
N GLY A 88 -9.22 15.33 -3.35
CA GLY A 88 -10.58 14.78 -3.43
C GLY A 88 -11.65 15.86 -3.35
N ILE A 89 -11.55 16.78 -2.38
CA ILE A 89 -12.50 17.89 -2.22
C ILE A 89 -12.53 18.78 -3.46
N ALA A 90 -11.36 19.09 -4.04
CA ALA A 90 -11.25 19.89 -5.25
C ALA A 90 -11.95 19.22 -6.44
N SER A 91 -11.75 17.91 -6.61
CA SER A 91 -12.37 17.16 -7.70
C SER A 91 -13.87 16.96 -7.52
N ASP A 92 -14.35 16.76 -6.30
CA ASP A 92 -15.77 16.62 -5.98
C ASP A 92 -16.54 17.92 -6.29
N ARG A 93 -15.95 19.07 -5.94
CA ARG A 93 -16.55 20.39 -6.23
C ARG A 93 -16.58 20.74 -7.70
N ALA A 94 -15.55 20.38 -8.45
CA ALA A 94 -15.43 20.72 -9.86
C ALA A 94 -16.17 19.73 -10.79
N GLY A 95 -16.53 18.57 -10.32
CA GLY A 95 -17.28 17.52 -11.03
C GLY A 95 -16.60 17.07 -12.32
N HIS A 96 -16.17 16.07 -12.70
CA HIS A 96 -15.47 15.53 -13.90
C HIS A 96 -14.21 14.75 -13.53
N PRO A 97 -14.35 13.61 -12.83
CA PRO A 97 -13.21 12.82 -12.35
C PRO A 97 -12.24 12.39 -13.46
N ALA A 98 -12.73 12.16 -14.69
CA ALA A 98 -11.86 11.80 -15.81
C ALA A 98 -10.95 12.95 -16.28
N ARG A 99 -11.43 14.21 -16.21
CA ARG A 99 -10.58 15.38 -16.54
C ARG A 99 -9.48 15.55 -15.50
N TRP A 100 -9.81 15.39 -14.22
CA TRP A 100 -8.84 15.43 -13.14
C TRP A 100 -7.84 14.30 -13.21
N LEU A 101 -8.28 13.10 -13.59
CA LEU A 101 -7.40 11.96 -13.83
C LEU A 101 -6.40 12.24 -14.96
N GLY A 102 -6.85 12.82 -16.08
CA GLY A 102 -5.97 13.23 -17.18
C GLY A 102 -5.01 14.35 -16.78
N ALA A 103 -5.51 15.40 -16.12
CA ALA A 103 -4.69 16.53 -15.66
C ALA A 103 -3.62 16.06 -14.66
N SER A 104 -3.98 15.17 -13.72
CA SER A 104 -3.02 14.61 -12.76
C SER A 104 -1.90 13.82 -13.45
N MET A 105 -2.24 13.02 -14.49
CA MET A 105 -1.22 12.29 -15.25
C MET A 105 -0.29 13.23 -16.02
N GLY A 106 -0.82 14.35 -16.56
CA GLY A 106 -0.01 15.39 -17.19
C GLY A 106 0.98 16.03 -16.20
N LEU A 107 0.50 16.41 -15.00
CA LEU A 107 1.35 16.95 -13.94
C LEU A 107 2.44 15.95 -13.52
N LEU A 108 2.09 14.68 -13.37
CA LEU A 108 3.04 13.63 -13.03
C LEU A 108 4.08 13.42 -14.14
N ALA A 109 3.68 13.43 -15.41
CA ALA A 109 4.60 13.32 -16.55
C ALA A 109 5.63 14.46 -16.54
N VAL A 110 5.17 15.71 -16.37
CA VAL A 110 6.06 16.88 -16.26
C VAL A 110 6.95 16.79 -15.03
N GLY A 111 6.41 16.33 -13.89
CA GLY A 111 7.18 16.12 -12.66
C GLY A 111 8.33 15.12 -12.86
N TYR A 112 8.06 13.96 -13.48
CA TYR A 112 9.12 12.98 -13.77
C TYR A 112 10.12 13.50 -14.83
N ALA A 113 9.66 14.23 -15.85
CA ALA A 113 10.54 14.89 -16.82
C ALA A 113 11.46 15.93 -16.15
N ALA A 114 10.97 16.68 -15.17
CA ALA A 114 11.78 17.63 -14.42
C ALA A 114 12.90 16.96 -13.60
N LEU A 115 12.71 15.69 -13.15
CA LEU A 115 13.76 14.91 -12.47
C LEU A 115 14.93 14.53 -13.39
N VAL A 116 14.77 14.64 -14.71
CA VAL A 116 15.90 14.45 -15.66
C VAL A 116 16.95 15.51 -15.46
N LEU A 117 16.53 16.72 -15.13
CA LEU A 117 17.42 17.85 -14.85
C LEU A 117 18.12 17.68 -13.49
N THR A 118 19.40 18.07 -13.43
CA THR A 118 20.23 17.92 -12.22
C THR A 118 20.17 19.12 -11.28
N ALA A 119 19.56 20.23 -11.72
CA ALA A 119 19.48 21.45 -10.94
C ALA A 119 18.65 21.26 -9.65
N PRO A 120 19.08 21.76 -8.47
CA PRO A 120 18.31 21.66 -7.24
C PRO A 120 16.91 22.27 -7.35
N ALA A 121 16.75 23.35 -8.09
CA ALA A 121 15.44 23.96 -8.35
C ALA A 121 14.48 22.99 -9.12
N ALA A 122 15.03 22.20 -10.04
CA ALA A 122 14.27 21.21 -10.78
C ALA A 122 13.78 20.06 -9.87
N LEU A 123 14.60 19.65 -8.89
CA LEU A 123 14.16 18.67 -7.88
C LEU A 123 12.94 19.16 -7.12
N TRP A 124 12.97 20.38 -6.58
CA TRP A 124 11.84 20.91 -5.80
C TRP A 124 10.59 21.13 -6.66
N LEU A 125 10.78 21.61 -7.89
CA LEU A 125 9.68 21.71 -8.86
C LEU A 125 9.07 20.33 -9.14
N ALA A 126 9.90 19.33 -9.40
CA ALA A 126 9.46 17.96 -9.66
C ALA A 126 8.68 17.40 -8.47
N LEU A 127 9.24 17.49 -7.25
CA LEU A 127 8.55 16.99 -6.03
C LEU A 127 7.21 17.71 -5.83
N GLY A 128 7.14 19.01 -6.06
CA GLY A 128 5.89 19.78 -5.99
C GLY A 128 4.85 19.32 -7.02
N LEU A 129 5.25 19.15 -8.29
CA LEU A 129 4.36 18.66 -9.35
C LEU A 129 3.89 17.22 -9.09
N LEU A 130 4.78 16.34 -8.62
CA LEU A 130 4.46 14.96 -8.26
C LEU A 130 3.49 14.91 -7.08
N LEU A 131 3.70 15.75 -6.07
CA LEU A 131 2.80 15.84 -4.92
C LEU A 131 1.38 16.23 -5.35
N VAL A 132 1.22 17.31 -6.13
CA VAL A 132 -0.08 17.76 -6.63
C VAL A 132 -0.69 16.70 -7.56
N GLY A 133 0.11 16.13 -8.46
CA GLY A 133 -0.33 15.06 -9.35
C GLY A 133 -0.89 13.85 -8.60
N HIS A 134 -0.18 13.33 -7.61
CA HIS A 134 -0.65 12.20 -6.79
C HIS A 134 -1.86 12.56 -5.91
N ALA A 135 -1.92 13.79 -5.39
CA ALA A 135 -3.04 14.29 -4.62
C ALA A 135 -4.36 14.26 -5.42
N LEU A 136 -4.29 14.59 -6.70
CA LEU A 136 -5.43 14.54 -7.62
C LEU A 136 -5.69 13.13 -8.15
N PHE A 137 -4.64 12.34 -8.43
CA PHE A 137 -4.76 11.04 -9.09
C PHE A 137 -5.54 10.03 -8.25
N LYS A 138 -5.13 9.82 -6.99
CA LYS A 138 -5.67 8.75 -6.13
C LYS A 138 -7.20 8.82 -5.93
N PRO A 139 -7.81 9.94 -5.51
CA PRO A 139 -9.26 10.01 -5.31
C PRO A 139 -10.02 9.88 -6.63
N ASN A 140 -9.52 10.50 -7.71
CA ASN A 140 -10.17 10.46 -9.02
C ASN A 140 -10.14 9.09 -9.67
N THR A 141 -9.13 8.28 -9.39
CA THR A 141 -9.06 6.90 -9.87
C THR A 141 -10.18 6.04 -9.29
N GLN A 142 -10.42 6.13 -7.98
CA GLN A 142 -11.51 5.39 -7.34
C GLN A 142 -12.88 5.86 -7.82
N ALA A 143 -13.08 7.17 -7.98
CA ALA A 143 -14.29 7.73 -8.55
C ALA A 143 -14.50 7.29 -10.02
N ALA A 144 -13.43 7.25 -10.82
CA ALA A 144 -13.48 6.79 -12.20
C ALA A 144 -13.86 5.30 -12.30
N ILE A 145 -13.34 4.44 -11.43
CA ILE A 145 -13.74 3.02 -11.37
C ILE A 145 -15.23 2.90 -11.00
N ALA A 146 -15.65 3.55 -9.92
CA ALA A 146 -17.02 3.50 -9.46
C ALA A 146 -18.01 3.95 -10.55
N SER A 147 -17.65 4.96 -11.35
CA SER A 147 -18.49 5.48 -12.43
C SER A 147 -18.72 4.50 -13.59
N GLN A 148 -17.87 3.46 -13.74
CA GLN A 148 -18.02 2.47 -14.80
C GLN A 148 -19.12 1.44 -14.53
N TYR A 149 -19.56 1.31 -13.27
CA TYR A 149 -20.53 0.28 -12.86
C TYR A 149 -21.84 0.89 -12.37
N PRO A 150 -23.00 0.26 -12.66
CA PRO A 150 -24.25 0.57 -11.99
C PRO A 150 -24.16 0.33 -10.49
N VAL A 151 -25.01 1.01 -9.71
CA VAL A 151 -25.14 0.76 -8.26
C VAL A 151 -25.57 -0.69 -8.02
N GLY A 152 -24.85 -1.43 -7.16
CA GLY A 152 -25.14 -2.82 -6.85
C GLY A 152 -24.64 -3.86 -7.87
N ASP A 153 -23.81 -3.46 -8.83
CA ASP A 153 -23.22 -4.39 -9.81
C ASP A 153 -22.24 -5.36 -9.12
N SER A 154 -22.56 -6.66 -9.16
CA SER A 154 -21.74 -7.72 -8.54
C SER A 154 -20.32 -7.87 -9.13
N ARG A 155 -20.08 -7.30 -10.33
CA ARG A 155 -18.74 -7.30 -10.97
C ARG A 155 -17.77 -6.34 -10.32
N LEU A 156 -18.24 -5.43 -9.47
CA LEU A 156 -17.37 -4.44 -8.81
C LEU A 156 -16.32 -5.11 -7.90
N ASP A 157 -16.67 -6.20 -7.22
CA ASP A 157 -15.73 -6.96 -6.39
C ASP A 157 -14.58 -7.55 -7.22
N ALA A 158 -14.93 -8.14 -8.39
CA ALA A 158 -13.92 -8.66 -9.32
C ALA A 158 -13.08 -7.54 -9.94
N ALA A 159 -13.69 -6.39 -10.24
CA ALA A 159 -13.00 -5.20 -10.71
C ALA A 159 -11.94 -4.70 -9.70
N GLN A 160 -12.25 -4.71 -8.41
CA GLN A 160 -11.30 -4.31 -7.37
C GLN A 160 -10.07 -5.26 -7.31
N ILE A 161 -10.27 -6.55 -7.57
CA ILE A 161 -9.15 -7.50 -7.64
C ILE A 161 -8.25 -7.19 -8.85
N LEU A 162 -8.83 -6.97 -10.02
CA LEU A 162 -8.07 -6.61 -11.24
C LEU A 162 -7.35 -5.27 -11.07
N PHE A 163 -8.01 -4.30 -10.46
CA PHE A 163 -7.40 -3.02 -10.12
C PHE A 163 -6.19 -3.22 -9.20
N TYR A 164 -6.32 -4.05 -8.16
CA TYR A 164 -5.24 -4.34 -7.24
C TYR A 164 -4.05 -5.06 -7.92
N ILE A 165 -4.34 -5.94 -8.87
CA ILE A 165 -3.31 -6.57 -9.72
C ILE A 165 -2.59 -5.50 -10.55
N ALA A 166 -3.31 -4.56 -11.18
CA ALA A 166 -2.71 -3.49 -11.97
C ALA A 166 -1.79 -2.58 -11.11
N VAL A 167 -2.23 -2.25 -9.88
CA VAL A 167 -1.42 -1.49 -8.90
C VAL A 167 -0.10 -2.19 -8.60
N ASN A 168 -0.16 -3.47 -8.23
CA ASN A 168 1.03 -4.21 -7.80
C ASN A 168 1.94 -4.60 -8.98
N ALA A 169 1.37 -4.87 -10.16
CA ALA A 169 2.15 -5.10 -11.37
C ALA A 169 2.94 -3.85 -11.77
N GLY A 170 2.31 -2.66 -11.72
CA GLY A 170 3.00 -1.40 -11.94
C GLY A 170 4.11 -1.16 -10.92
N ALA A 171 3.85 -1.37 -9.64
CA ALA A 171 4.83 -1.24 -8.56
C ALA A 171 6.05 -2.16 -8.75
N THR A 172 5.79 -3.43 -9.06
CA THR A 172 6.84 -4.43 -9.33
C THR A 172 7.73 -4.01 -10.51
N LEU A 173 7.11 -3.69 -11.65
CA LEU A 173 7.86 -3.33 -12.86
C LEU A 173 8.60 -2.00 -12.67
N GLY A 174 7.98 -1.02 -12.00
CA GLY A 174 8.62 0.26 -11.69
C GLY A 174 9.92 0.08 -10.90
N SER A 175 9.87 -0.65 -9.79
CA SER A 175 11.04 -0.91 -8.95
C SER A 175 12.11 -1.74 -9.67
N THR A 176 11.69 -2.75 -10.46
CA THR A 176 12.61 -3.63 -11.18
C THR A 176 13.34 -2.88 -12.29
N VAL A 177 12.59 -2.14 -13.11
CA VAL A 177 13.14 -1.37 -14.23
C VAL A 177 13.99 -0.20 -13.72
N ALA A 178 13.60 0.44 -12.60
CA ALA A 178 14.41 1.48 -11.96
C ALA A 178 15.82 0.97 -11.66
N GLY A 179 15.95 -0.15 -10.95
CA GLY A 179 17.26 -0.70 -10.61
C GLY A 179 18.10 -1.04 -11.83
N LEU A 180 17.47 -1.62 -12.86
CA LEU A 180 18.14 -1.99 -14.10
C LEU A 180 18.65 -0.76 -14.86
N LEU A 181 17.81 0.26 -15.04
CA LEU A 181 18.16 1.46 -15.80
C LEU A 181 19.18 2.32 -15.04
N ILE A 182 18.98 2.55 -13.74
CA ILE A 182 19.91 3.35 -12.93
C ILE A 182 21.31 2.74 -12.98
N HIS A 183 21.41 1.42 -12.85
CA HIS A 183 22.70 0.72 -12.86
C HIS A 183 23.38 0.70 -14.22
N ARG A 184 22.62 0.60 -15.33
CA ARG A 184 23.18 0.46 -16.68
C ARG A 184 23.33 1.78 -17.44
N THR A 185 22.40 2.72 -17.26
CA THR A 185 22.27 3.93 -18.07
C THR A 185 22.23 5.22 -17.27
N GLY A 186 22.05 5.10 -15.95
CA GLY A 186 22.02 6.25 -15.03
C GLY A 186 20.62 6.79 -14.74
N TRP A 187 20.57 7.80 -13.88
CA TRP A 187 19.36 8.39 -13.31
C TRP A 187 18.43 9.04 -14.36
N SER A 188 19.01 9.74 -15.33
CA SER A 188 18.23 10.50 -16.33
C SER A 188 17.32 9.59 -17.15
N VAL A 189 17.87 8.49 -17.69
CA VAL A 189 17.10 7.52 -18.50
C VAL A 189 16.00 6.86 -17.69
N ALA A 190 16.21 6.59 -16.39
CA ALA A 190 15.17 6.07 -15.53
C ALA A 190 13.98 7.04 -15.42
N PHE A 191 14.23 8.34 -15.20
CA PHE A 191 13.15 9.32 -15.08
C PHE A 191 12.53 9.72 -16.42
N GLU A 192 13.29 9.69 -17.53
CA GLU A 192 12.74 9.77 -18.88
C GLU A 192 11.73 8.65 -19.12
N THR A 193 12.11 7.41 -18.76
CA THR A 193 11.22 6.25 -18.87
C THR A 193 9.95 6.44 -18.02
N ALA A 194 10.07 6.94 -16.78
CA ALA A 194 8.90 7.24 -15.95
C ALA A 194 7.98 8.28 -16.59
N ALA A 195 8.54 9.36 -17.14
CA ALA A 195 7.78 10.39 -17.85
C ALA A 195 7.07 9.82 -19.10
N VAL A 196 7.77 9.01 -19.90
CA VAL A 196 7.20 8.35 -21.09
C VAL A 196 6.06 7.41 -20.70
N VAL A 197 6.22 6.59 -19.66
CA VAL A 197 5.15 5.71 -19.17
C VAL A 197 3.92 6.50 -18.74
N MET A 198 4.12 7.64 -18.06
CA MET A 198 3.01 8.53 -17.70
C MET A 198 2.32 9.12 -18.95
N LEU A 199 3.08 9.52 -19.97
CA LEU A 199 2.52 10.02 -21.23
C LEU A 199 1.75 8.92 -21.98
N VAL A 200 2.23 7.67 -21.99
CA VAL A 200 1.52 6.53 -22.57
C VAL A 200 0.17 6.33 -21.86
N GLY A 201 0.13 6.36 -20.54
CA GLY A 201 -1.12 6.27 -19.79
C GLY A 201 -2.06 7.45 -20.04
N LEU A 202 -1.54 8.67 -20.12
CA LEU A 202 -2.32 9.86 -20.48
C LEU A 202 -2.90 9.74 -21.89
N LEU A 203 -2.09 9.32 -22.86
CA LEU A 203 -2.53 9.11 -24.24
C LEU A 203 -3.64 8.06 -24.32
N ALA A 204 -3.51 6.96 -23.58
CA ALA A 204 -4.56 5.94 -23.49
C ALA A 204 -5.88 6.54 -22.98
N LEU A 205 -5.84 7.39 -21.93
CA LEU A 205 -7.04 8.08 -21.45
C LEU A 205 -7.64 9.05 -22.48
N ILE A 206 -6.79 9.80 -23.20
CA ILE A 206 -7.23 10.75 -24.22
C ILE A 206 -7.91 10.01 -25.39
N LEU A 207 -7.26 8.96 -25.92
CA LEU A 207 -7.80 8.16 -27.01
C LEU A 207 -9.07 7.41 -26.60
N GLY A 208 -9.10 6.93 -25.36
CA GLY A 208 -10.22 6.18 -24.80
C GLY A 208 -11.33 7.02 -24.17
N HIS A 209 -11.28 8.37 -24.24
CA HIS A 209 -12.22 9.26 -23.54
C HIS A 209 -13.71 8.97 -23.83
N LYS A 210 -14.03 8.47 -25.04
CA LYS A 210 -15.41 8.14 -25.44
C LYS A 210 -15.99 6.93 -24.70
N VAL A 211 -15.15 6.04 -24.20
CA VAL A 211 -15.60 4.83 -23.46
C VAL A 211 -15.59 5.02 -21.95
N LEU A 212 -14.98 6.11 -21.44
CA LEU A 212 -15.06 6.49 -20.03
C LEU A 212 -16.46 7.01 -19.73
N ARG A 213 -17.24 6.22 -18.99
CA ARG A 213 -18.57 6.62 -18.54
C ARG A 213 -18.44 7.63 -17.41
N LEU A 214 -18.89 8.86 -17.66
CA LEU A 214 -18.89 9.94 -16.68
C LEU A 214 -20.25 9.98 -15.98
N ARG A 215 -20.48 9.10 -15.02
CA ARG A 215 -21.61 9.22 -14.11
C ARG A 215 -21.15 9.97 -12.85
N PRO A 216 -21.95 10.88 -12.27
CA PRO A 216 -21.65 11.42 -10.96
C PRO A 216 -21.43 10.26 -9.99
N ALA A 217 -20.28 10.22 -9.33
CA ALA A 217 -20.01 9.22 -8.31
C ALA A 217 -20.90 9.53 -7.09
N THR A 218 -22.06 8.90 -7.01
CA THR A 218 -22.86 8.92 -5.79
C THR A 218 -22.17 7.97 -4.81
N MET A 219 -21.87 8.44 -3.61
CA MET A 219 -21.28 7.67 -2.48
C MET A 219 -22.16 6.49 -2.00
N GLN A 220 -23.16 6.09 -2.77
CA GLN A 220 -24.11 5.03 -2.45
C GLN A 220 -23.62 3.59 -2.67
N HIS A 221 -22.33 3.41 -3.03
CA HIS A 221 -21.77 2.05 -3.25
C HIS A 221 -21.35 1.30 -1.98
N LEU A 222 -21.59 1.88 -0.82
CA LEU A 222 -21.42 1.15 0.44
C LEU A 222 -22.61 0.20 0.62
N GLY A 223 -22.38 -1.10 0.36
CA GLY A 223 -23.39 -2.13 0.34
C GLY A 223 -24.18 -2.27 1.66
N PRO A 224 -25.36 -2.95 1.62
CA PRO A 224 -26.30 -3.06 2.73
C PRO A 224 -25.77 -3.75 4.01
N ASP A 225 -24.62 -4.42 3.93
CA ASP A 225 -23.99 -5.05 5.11
C ASP A 225 -23.39 -4.07 6.12
N VAL A 226 -23.29 -2.78 5.78
CA VAL A 226 -22.82 -1.71 6.69
C VAL A 226 -23.82 -1.46 7.83
N ALA A 227 -25.10 -1.80 7.63
CA ALA A 227 -26.17 -1.52 8.60
C ALA A 227 -26.14 -2.43 9.84
N LYS A 228 -25.56 -3.64 9.76
CA LYS A 228 -25.68 -4.65 10.83
C LYS A 228 -24.76 -4.47 12.04
N LEU A 229 -23.66 -3.70 11.94
CA LEU A 229 -22.81 -3.38 13.09
C LEU A 229 -23.23 -2.08 13.84
N GLY A 230 -24.26 -1.40 13.35
CA GLY A 230 -24.82 -0.18 13.94
C GLY A 230 -25.45 -0.34 15.33
N THR A 231 -25.62 -1.57 15.83
CA THR A 231 -26.21 -1.88 17.13
C THR A 231 -25.22 -1.87 18.31
N SER A 232 -23.91 -1.75 18.05
CA SER A 232 -22.89 -1.67 19.11
C SER A 232 -22.96 -0.32 19.85
N PRO A 233 -22.70 -0.28 21.18
CA PRO A 233 -22.66 0.96 21.93
C PRO A 233 -21.70 1.98 21.34
N PRO A 234 -22.06 3.29 21.32
CA PRO A 234 -21.22 4.33 20.73
C PRO A 234 -19.79 4.36 21.28
N ALA A 235 -19.62 4.16 22.58
CA ALA A 235 -18.30 4.13 23.24
C ALA A 235 -17.41 2.98 22.73
N LEU A 236 -17.98 1.79 22.52
CA LEU A 236 -17.23 0.64 21.99
C LEU A 236 -16.82 0.87 20.52
N ARG A 237 -17.71 1.46 19.73
CA ARG A 237 -17.39 1.83 18.35
C ARG A 237 -16.25 2.85 18.28
N ALA A 238 -16.31 3.91 19.11
CA ALA A 238 -15.27 4.93 19.17
C ALA A 238 -13.92 4.33 19.61
N LYS A 239 -13.92 3.44 20.61
CA LYS A 239 -12.71 2.71 21.05
C LYS A 239 -12.08 1.90 19.92
N LEU A 240 -12.88 1.13 19.17
CA LEU A 240 -12.39 0.32 18.05
C LEU A 240 -11.91 1.17 16.87
N ILE A 241 -12.61 2.27 16.55
CA ILE A 241 -12.19 3.22 15.52
C ILE A 241 -10.84 3.83 15.88
N GLY A 242 -10.69 4.34 17.12
CA GLY A 242 -9.42 4.89 17.60
C GLY A 242 -8.27 3.88 17.55
N ALA A 243 -8.54 2.64 17.98
CA ALA A 243 -7.56 1.55 17.92
C ALA A 243 -7.16 1.19 16.48
N LEU A 244 -8.10 1.19 15.54
CA LEU A 244 -7.80 0.94 14.12
C LEU A 244 -6.96 2.06 13.47
N ILE A 245 -7.28 3.31 13.77
CA ILE A 245 -6.53 4.47 13.28
C ILE A 245 -5.09 4.41 13.80
N LEU A 246 -4.90 4.16 15.10
CA LEU A 246 -3.56 4.02 15.68
C LEU A 246 -2.84 2.79 15.16
N ALA A 247 -3.53 1.65 14.99
CA ALA A 247 -2.95 0.45 14.37
C ALA A 247 -2.45 0.72 12.95
N MET A 248 -3.14 1.58 12.18
CA MET A 248 -2.71 1.97 10.85
C MET A 248 -1.45 2.85 10.88
N VAL A 249 -1.31 3.75 11.86
CA VAL A 249 -0.05 4.49 12.07
C VAL A 249 1.09 3.52 12.34
N LEU A 250 0.93 2.62 13.31
CA LEU A 250 1.96 1.67 13.73
C LEU A 250 2.34 0.69 12.61
N TYR A 251 1.37 0.20 11.85
CA TYR A 251 1.60 -0.59 10.65
C TYR A 251 2.41 0.20 9.60
N THR A 252 2.02 1.45 9.34
CA THR A 252 2.68 2.27 8.32
C THR A 252 4.11 2.64 8.71
N ILE A 253 4.41 2.79 10.00
CA ILE A 253 5.79 2.93 10.50
C ILE A 253 6.64 1.74 10.04
N GLY A 254 6.11 0.51 10.16
CA GLY A 254 6.81 -0.69 9.73
C GLY A 254 6.96 -0.80 8.21
N CYS A 255 5.87 -0.69 7.46
CA CYS A 255 5.93 -0.85 6.00
C CYS A 255 6.65 0.32 5.32
N GLY A 256 6.66 1.52 5.90
CA GLY A 256 7.40 2.67 5.41
C GLY A 256 8.93 2.49 5.42
N GLN A 257 9.44 1.50 6.18
CA GLN A 257 10.86 1.17 6.15
C GLN A 257 11.30 0.57 4.80
N VAL A 258 10.38 0.00 4.01
CA VAL A 258 10.69 -0.68 2.75
C VAL A 258 11.35 0.27 1.74
N GLU A 259 10.81 1.48 1.58
CA GLU A 259 11.33 2.51 0.67
C GLU A 259 12.43 3.38 1.32
N GLY A 260 12.70 3.18 2.61
CA GLY A 260 13.65 3.95 3.41
C GLY A 260 14.80 3.09 3.92
N SER A 261 14.77 2.79 5.22
CA SER A 261 15.89 2.10 5.90
C SER A 261 16.15 0.68 5.39
N LEU A 262 15.12 -0.08 4.97
CA LEU A 262 15.32 -1.42 4.39
C LEU A 262 15.93 -1.36 2.99
N LEU A 263 15.68 -0.29 2.21
CA LEU A 263 16.39 -0.04 0.95
C LEU A 263 17.89 0.16 1.21
N LEU A 264 18.25 1.01 2.18
CA LEU A 264 19.64 1.22 2.58
C LEU A 264 20.26 -0.08 3.18
N TRP A 265 19.48 -0.84 3.95
CA TRP A 265 19.91 -2.15 4.45
C TRP A 265 20.22 -3.11 3.30
N ALA A 266 19.37 -3.16 2.28
CA ALA A 266 19.61 -3.95 1.07
C ALA A 266 20.90 -3.52 0.37
N GLN A 267 21.14 -2.21 0.29
CA GLN A 267 22.33 -1.66 -0.36
C GLN A 267 23.62 -1.98 0.39
N ASP A 268 23.63 -1.80 1.71
CA ASP A 268 24.85 -1.80 2.50
C ASP A 268 25.17 -3.14 3.18
N ARG A 269 24.14 -3.83 3.68
CA ARG A 269 24.29 -4.97 4.60
C ARG A 269 23.87 -6.31 4.02
N THR A 270 23.26 -6.33 2.83
CA THR A 270 22.77 -7.57 2.21
C THR A 270 23.72 -8.04 1.12
N ASN A 271 24.11 -9.31 1.19
CA ASN A 271 24.78 -9.96 0.06
C ASN A 271 23.75 -10.18 -1.05
N ARG A 272 23.85 -9.39 -2.11
CA ARG A 272 22.92 -9.35 -3.25
C ARG A 272 23.42 -10.14 -4.46
N ALA A 273 24.50 -10.93 -4.27
CA ALA A 273 25.01 -11.77 -5.34
C ALA A 273 24.06 -12.93 -5.65
N LEU A 274 23.61 -13.02 -6.89
CA LEU A 274 22.78 -14.11 -7.41
C LEU A 274 23.28 -14.49 -8.81
N LEU A 275 23.58 -15.76 -9.01
CA LEU A 275 24.03 -16.30 -10.32
C LEU A 275 25.18 -15.50 -10.95
N GLY A 276 26.13 -15.01 -10.14
CA GLY A 276 27.30 -14.26 -10.60
C GLY A 276 27.04 -12.78 -10.90
N THR A 277 25.82 -12.25 -10.65
CA THR A 277 25.46 -10.85 -10.81
C THR A 277 24.97 -10.26 -9.49
N GLU A 278 25.16 -8.95 -9.30
CA GLU A 278 24.64 -8.24 -8.13
C GLU A 278 23.23 -7.70 -8.41
N ILE A 279 22.24 -8.12 -7.61
CA ILE A 279 20.86 -7.65 -7.72
C ILE A 279 20.75 -6.20 -7.25
N PRO A 280 20.11 -5.28 -8.00
CA PRO A 280 19.85 -3.92 -7.55
C PRO A 280 19.03 -3.90 -6.24
N ALA A 281 19.39 -3.01 -5.31
CA ALA A 281 18.67 -2.88 -4.02
C ALA A 281 17.18 -2.51 -4.20
N THR A 282 16.85 -1.77 -5.25
CA THR A 282 15.48 -1.37 -5.59
C THR A 282 14.54 -2.55 -5.87
N TRP A 283 15.06 -3.71 -6.27
CA TRP A 283 14.26 -4.92 -6.49
C TRP A 283 13.61 -5.43 -5.22
N PHE A 284 14.28 -5.25 -4.06
CA PHE A 284 13.71 -5.61 -2.77
C PHE A 284 12.53 -4.72 -2.38
N VAL A 285 12.48 -3.47 -2.86
CA VAL A 285 11.32 -2.59 -2.66
C VAL A 285 10.10 -3.07 -3.46
N GLY A 286 10.31 -3.63 -4.64
CA GLY A 286 9.23 -4.22 -5.46
C GLY A 286 8.77 -5.60 -5.00
N LEU A 287 9.57 -6.32 -4.22
CA LEU A 287 9.30 -7.69 -3.81
C LEU A 287 7.97 -7.84 -3.01
N PRO A 288 7.62 -6.96 -2.04
CA PRO A 288 6.32 -7.04 -1.38
C PRO A 288 5.15 -7.00 -2.34
N ALA A 289 5.20 -6.20 -3.41
CA ALA A 289 4.13 -6.12 -4.41
C ALA A 289 3.96 -7.46 -5.16
N VAL A 290 5.05 -8.14 -5.52
CA VAL A 290 5.02 -9.50 -6.10
C VAL A 290 4.37 -10.47 -5.13
N LEU A 291 4.84 -10.47 -3.87
CA LEU A 291 4.34 -11.37 -2.83
C LEU A 291 2.86 -11.16 -2.55
N VAL A 292 2.43 -9.90 -2.50
CA VAL A 292 1.01 -9.55 -2.34
C VAL A 292 0.18 -10.09 -3.52
N MET A 293 0.63 -9.94 -4.76
CA MET A 293 -0.09 -10.51 -5.93
C MET A 293 -0.19 -12.04 -5.85
N LEU A 294 0.86 -12.72 -5.41
CA LEU A 294 0.87 -14.17 -5.28
C LEU A 294 0.01 -14.66 -4.11
N LEU A 295 0.02 -13.93 -2.99
CA LEU A 295 -0.68 -14.31 -1.76
C LEU A 295 -2.15 -13.87 -1.74
N ALA A 296 -2.52 -12.79 -2.43
CA ALA A 296 -3.88 -12.25 -2.41
C ALA A 296 -4.97 -13.28 -2.82
N PRO A 297 -4.79 -14.13 -3.84
CA PRO A 297 -5.77 -15.18 -4.18
C PRO A 297 -5.95 -16.22 -3.07
N VAL A 298 -4.84 -16.64 -2.46
CA VAL A 298 -4.83 -17.58 -1.33
C VAL A 298 -5.54 -16.95 -0.13
N GLN A 299 -5.27 -15.67 0.11
CA GLN A 299 -5.89 -14.89 1.18
C GLN A 299 -7.41 -14.83 1.02
N LEU A 300 -7.95 -14.55 -0.17
CA LEU A 300 -9.39 -14.45 -0.40
C LEU A 300 -10.12 -15.75 -0.04
N GLY A 301 -9.56 -16.91 -0.37
CA GLY A 301 -10.09 -18.21 0.01
C GLY A 301 -9.98 -18.48 1.52
N PHE A 302 -8.80 -18.28 2.07
CA PHE A 302 -8.47 -18.56 3.46
C PHE A 302 -9.11 -17.56 4.43
N LEU A 303 -9.10 -16.27 4.11
CA LEU A 303 -9.69 -15.21 4.95
C LEU A 303 -11.21 -15.38 5.08
N ARG A 304 -11.93 -15.77 4.03
CA ARG A 304 -13.39 -16.05 4.14
C ARG A 304 -13.68 -17.14 5.16
N GLN A 305 -12.86 -18.18 5.21
CA GLN A 305 -12.99 -19.23 6.23
C GLN A 305 -12.56 -18.72 7.62
N LEU A 306 -11.46 -17.97 7.69
CA LEU A 306 -10.91 -17.44 8.93
C LEU A 306 -11.83 -16.38 9.55
N GLN A 307 -12.44 -15.50 8.75
CA GLN A 307 -13.41 -14.50 9.21
C GLN A 307 -14.69 -15.10 9.77
N ARG A 308 -15.05 -16.32 9.36
CA ARG A 308 -16.16 -17.07 9.97
C ARG A 308 -15.83 -17.51 11.40
N ARG A 309 -14.55 -17.73 11.71
CA ARG A 309 -14.07 -18.24 13.02
C ARG A 309 -13.45 -17.17 13.88
N ILE A 310 -12.77 -16.19 13.29
CA ILE A 310 -11.98 -15.16 13.99
C ILE A 310 -12.52 -13.78 13.62
N ALA A 311 -12.71 -12.93 14.62
CA ALA A 311 -13.19 -11.58 14.38
C ALA A 311 -12.13 -10.72 13.68
N THR A 312 -12.59 -9.87 12.78
CA THR A 312 -11.76 -8.98 11.95
C THR A 312 -10.72 -8.17 12.75
N PRO A 313 -11.02 -7.57 13.92
CA PRO A 313 -9.99 -6.87 14.72
C PRO A 313 -8.82 -7.76 15.14
N ARG A 314 -9.05 -9.04 15.44
CA ARG A 314 -7.99 -9.99 15.79
C ARG A 314 -7.12 -10.36 14.59
N LEU A 315 -7.72 -10.44 13.40
CA LEU A 315 -6.97 -10.66 12.15
C LEU A 315 -6.04 -9.48 11.85
N VAL A 316 -6.51 -8.24 12.07
CA VAL A 316 -5.68 -7.04 11.97
C VAL A 316 -4.55 -7.06 13.00
N ALA A 317 -4.82 -7.51 14.24
CA ALA A 317 -3.78 -7.69 15.26
C ALA A 317 -2.74 -8.74 14.85
N TRP A 318 -3.14 -9.85 14.22
CA TRP A 318 -2.21 -10.84 13.67
C TRP A 318 -1.35 -10.27 12.54
N GLY A 319 -1.91 -9.36 11.73
CA GLY A 319 -1.13 -8.62 10.74
C GLY A 319 -0.02 -7.79 11.38
N LEU A 320 -0.29 -7.10 12.49
CA LEU A 320 0.74 -6.39 13.25
C LEU A 320 1.76 -7.34 13.91
N CYS A 321 1.34 -8.53 14.36
CA CYS A 321 2.28 -9.56 14.82
C CYS A 321 3.19 -10.03 13.68
N ALA A 322 2.67 -10.17 12.45
CA ALA A 322 3.49 -10.50 11.28
C ALA A 322 4.52 -9.40 10.99
N VAL A 323 4.14 -8.12 11.13
CA VAL A 323 5.09 -6.99 11.01
C VAL A 323 6.17 -7.05 12.10
N ALA A 324 5.81 -7.36 13.35
CA ALA A 324 6.79 -7.55 14.42
C ALA A 324 7.76 -8.70 14.12
N LEU A 325 7.24 -9.84 13.65
CA LEU A 325 8.04 -11.00 13.24
C LEU A 325 8.94 -10.69 12.04
N ALA A 326 8.52 -9.79 11.13
CA ALA A 326 9.34 -9.34 10.02
C ALA A 326 10.63 -8.69 10.49
N PHE A 327 10.56 -7.80 11.47
CA PHE A 327 11.75 -7.17 12.04
C PHE A 327 12.54 -8.12 12.94
N ALA A 328 11.88 -9.05 13.62
CA ALA A 328 12.55 -10.13 14.35
C ALA A 328 13.41 -11.01 13.41
N ALA A 329 12.93 -11.27 12.20
CA ALA A 329 13.67 -12.05 11.21
C ALA A 329 14.99 -11.39 10.77
N LEU A 330 15.13 -10.06 10.90
CA LEU A 330 16.38 -9.35 10.59
C LEU A 330 17.37 -9.31 11.77
N LEU A 331 16.97 -9.66 13.00
CA LEU A 331 17.86 -9.61 14.17
C LEU A 331 19.13 -10.46 14.00
N PRO A 332 19.08 -11.71 13.48
CA PRO A 332 20.30 -12.48 13.26
C PRO A 332 21.29 -11.77 12.31
N ALA A 333 20.78 -11.12 11.27
CA ALA A 333 21.58 -10.34 10.34
C ALA A 333 22.14 -9.05 10.97
N ALA A 334 21.43 -8.46 11.95
CA ALA A 334 21.87 -7.28 12.68
C ALA A 334 22.92 -7.59 13.75
N LEU A 335 22.84 -8.77 14.36
CA LEU A 335 23.75 -9.25 15.42
C LEU A 335 25.02 -9.94 14.85
N GLY A 336 24.99 -10.35 13.58
CA GLY A 336 26.13 -10.94 12.89
C GLY A 336 27.31 -9.95 12.75
N HIS A 337 28.50 -10.50 12.47
CA HIS A 337 29.70 -9.69 12.32
C HIS A 337 29.56 -8.64 11.22
N THR A 338 29.94 -7.42 11.50
CA THR A 338 29.82 -6.22 10.63
C THR A 338 30.66 -6.30 9.36
N GLU A 339 31.64 -7.21 9.29
CA GLU A 339 32.58 -7.34 8.16
C GLU A 339 32.01 -8.15 6.98
N GLN A 340 30.96 -8.96 7.19
CA GLN A 340 30.33 -9.74 6.12
C GLN A 340 28.88 -9.32 5.89
N ARG A 341 28.54 -9.08 4.61
CA ARG A 341 27.14 -8.83 4.23
C ARG A 341 26.29 -10.05 4.54
N ALA A 342 25.15 -9.83 5.20
CA ALA A 342 24.23 -10.89 5.58
C ALA A 342 23.56 -11.52 4.36
N SER A 343 23.15 -12.80 4.48
CA SER A 343 22.38 -13.46 3.43
C SER A 343 21.11 -12.69 3.09
N MET A 344 20.79 -12.56 1.78
CA MET A 344 19.53 -11.95 1.32
C MET A 344 18.28 -12.67 1.85
N GLY A 345 18.39 -13.93 2.26
CA GLY A 345 17.29 -14.72 2.82
C GLY A 345 16.61 -14.04 4.02
N TRP A 346 17.39 -13.38 4.89
CA TRP A 346 16.82 -12.63 6.02
C TRP A 346 15.96 -11.46 5.58
N LEU A 347 16.42 -10.70 4.58
CA LEU A 347 15.64 -9.58 4.04
C LEU A 347 14.40 -10.06 3.30
N VAL A 348 14.51 -11.13 2.50
CA VAL A 348 13.36 -11.75 1.81
C VAL A 348 12.33 -12.26 2.83
N ALA A 349 12.75 -12.90 3.91
CA ALA A 349 11.85 -13.33 4.99
C ALA A 349 11.13 -12.13 5.64
N CYS A 350 11.87 -11.05 5.94
CA CYS A 350 11.30 -9.81 6.46
C CYS A 350 10.22 -9.25 5.51
N LEU A 351 10.55 -9.08 4.23
CA LEU A 351 9.64 -8.52 3.24
C LEU A 351 8.41 -9.41 3.00
N THR A 352 8.58 -10.74 3.10
CA THR A 352 7.45 -11.68 3.02
C THR A 352 6.50 -11.52 4.19
N LEU A 353 7.01 -11.39 5.40
CA LEU A 353 6.20 -11.18 6.59
C LEU A 353 5.53 -9.79 6.58
N LEU A 354 6.20 -8.75 6.04
CA LEU A 354 5.59 -7.44 5.82
C LEU A 354 4.42 -7.52 4.82
N ALA A 355 4.58 -8.27 3.71
CA ALA A 355 3.51 -8.47 2.73
C ALA A 355 2.31 -9.21 3.34
N ILE A 356 2.53 -10.22 4.19
CA ILE A 356 1.45 -10.89 4.94
C ILE A 356 0.77 -9.89 5.89
N GLY A 357 1.54 -9.05 6.59
CA GLY A 357 1.03 -7.98 7.44
C GLY A 357 0.15 -7.01 6.65
N GLU A 358 0.59 -6.59 5.47
CA GLU A 358 -0.15 -5.70 4.58
C GLU A 358 -1.53 -6.25 4.23
N LEU A 359 -1.56 -7.50 3.80
CA LEU A 359 -2.79 -8.18 3.42
C LEU A 359 -3.81 -8.28 4.57
N LEU A 360 -3.33 -8.37 5.81
CA LEU A 360 -4.20 -8.47 7.00
C LEU A 360 -4.59 -7.10 7.57
N VAL A 361 -3.72 -6.09 7.51
CA VAL A 361 -3.97 -4.79 8.15
C VAL A 361 -4.73 -3.84 7.22
N ALA A 362 -4.23 -3.59 6.01
CA ALA A 362 -4.74 -2.51 5.18
C ALA A 362 -6.17 -2.74 4.67
N PRO A 363 -6.51 -3.85 3.99
CA PRO A 363 -7.86 -4.07 3.47
C PRO A 363 -8.87 -4.38 4.57
N LEU A 364 -8.49 -5.21 5.57
CA LEU A 364 -9.41 -5.58 6.65
C LEU A 364 -9.67 -4.42 7.61
N GLY A 365 -8.64 -3.63 7.90
CA GLY A 365 -8.74 -2.45 8.76
C GLY A 365 -9.66 -1.40 8.17
N LEU A 366 -9.49 -1.06 6.88
CA LEU A 366 -10.36 -0.12 6.18
C LEU A 366 -11.81 -0.62 6.10
N SER A 367 -12.00 -1.89 5.73
CA SER A 367 -13.34 -2.51 5.70
C SER A 367 -14.03 -2.46 7.05
N LEU A 368 -13.30 -2.77 8.13
CA LEU A 368 -13.84 -2.71 9.49
C LEU A 368 -14.14 -1.27 9.92
N LEU A 369 -13.27 -0.32 9.59
CA LEU A 369 -13.46 1.11 9.87
C LEU A 369 -14.76 1.61 9.24
N LEU A 370 -15.01 1.27 7.97
CA LEU A 370 -16.22 1.66 7.24
C LEU A 370 -17.49 1.03 7.84
N ARG A 371 -17.42 -0.21 8.32
CA ARG A 371 -18.55 -0.89 9.01
C ARG A 371 -18.88 -0.28 10.37
N LEU A 372 -17.89 0.27 11.07
CA LEU A 372 -18.07 0.93 12.38
C LEU A 372 -18.46 2.40 12.21
N ALA A 373 -18.24 3.00 11.06
CA ALA A 373 -18.45 4.41 10.79
C ALA A 373 -19.92 4.81 10.86
N PRO A 374 -20.30 5.85 11.64
CA PRO A 374 -21.61 6.46 11.49
C PRO A 374 -21.74 7.08 10.09
N PRO A 375 -22.91 6.99 9.42
CA PRO A 375 -23.07 7.43 8.02
C PRO A 375 -22.59 8.88 7.77
N ARG A 376 -22.85 9.78 8.73
CA ARG A 376 -22.44 11.20 8.66
C ARG A 376 -20.91 11.42 8.74
N PHE A 377 -20.12 10.44 9.19
CA PHE A 377 -18.69 10.56 9.42
C PHE A 377 -17.82 9.68 8.52
N ILE A 378 -18.41 8.98 7.56
CA ILE A 378 -17.67 8.06 6.67
C ILE A 378 -16.51 8.77 5.98
N GLY A 379 -16.75 9.93 5.36
CA GLY A 379 -15.71 10.70 4.68
C GLY A 379 -14.60 11.17 5.64
N ALA A 380 -14.96 11.64 6.83
CA ALA A 380 -14.00 12.06 7.84
C ALA A 380 -13.12 10.90 8.34
N LEU A 381 -13.69 9.70 8.49
CA LEU A 381 -12.95 8.52 8.95
C LEU A 381 -12.05 7.95 7.85
N VAL A 382 -12.47 7.97 6.59
CA VAL A 382 -11.59 7.67 5.44
C VAL A 382 -10.44 8.69 5.39
N GLY A 383 -10.74 9.96 5.60
CA GLY A 383 -9.72 11.01 5.73
C GLY A 383 -8.73 10.71 6.85
N ALA A 384 -9.22 10.38 8.05
CA ALA A 384 -8.38 10.01 9.19
C ALA A 384 -7.50 8.77 8.90
N TRP A 385 -8.00 7.81 8.12
CA TRP A 385 -7.22 6.65 7.63
C TRP A 385 -6.03 7.07 6.76
N TYR A 386 -6.21 8.03 5.85
CA TYR A 386 -5.10 8.55 5.05
C TYR A 386 -4.14 9.43 5.86
N VAL A 387 -4.66 10.24 6.80
CA VAL A 387 -3.82 11.01 7.73
C VAL A 387 -2.97 10.10 8.61
N SER A 388 -3.52 8.97 9.07
CA SER A 388 -2.74 8.00 9.85
C SER A 388 -1.61 7.37 9.04
N ARG A 389 -1.82 7.11 7.74
CA ARG A 389 -0.75 6.67 6.85
C ARG A 389 0.32 7.75 6.65
N ALA A 390 -0.08 9.01 6.48
CA ALA A 390 0.85 10.12 6.36
C ALA A 390 1.73 10.26 7.60
N LEU A 391 1.12 10.25 8.79
CA LEU A 391 1.82 10.28 10.07
C LEU A 391 2.78 9.07 10.20
N GLY A 392 2.31 7.89 9.82
CA GLY A 392 3.12 6.67 9.84
C GLY A 392 4.36 6.75 8.95
N PHE A 393 4.25 7.29 7.72
CA PHE A 393 5.40 7.47 6.82
C PHE A 393 6.39 8.51 7.35
N TRP A 394 5.91 9.61 7.92
CA TRP A 394 6.78 10.60 8.55
C TRP A 394 7.55 9.99 9.73
N LEU A 395 6.87 9.30 10.64
CA LEU A 395 7.49 8.62 11.77
C LEU A 395 8.44 7.49 11.32
N ALA A 396 8.10 6.77 10.24
CA ALA A 396 8.96 5.75 9.67
C ALA A 396 10.32 6.32 9.26
N ALA A 397 10.34 7.51 8.66
CA ALA A 397 11.58 8.18 8.28
C ALA A 397 12.41 8.57 9.51
N GLU A 398 11.82 9.16 10.54
CA GLU A 398 12.52 9.52 11.77
C GLU A 398 13.10 8.30 12.50
N ILE A 399 12.34 7.20 12.56
CA ILE A 399 12.85 5.93 13.13
C ILE A 399 13.96 5.35 12.25
N GLY A 400 13.85 5.46 10.91
CA GLY A 400 14.88 5.03 9.99
C GLY A 400 16.21 5.78 10.17
N VAL A 401 16.15 7.05 10.56
CA VAL A 401 17.36 7.85 10.87
C VAL A 401 18.11 7.32 12.10
N LEU A 402 17.40 6.74 13.09
CA LEU A 402 18.03 6.14 14.27
C LEU A 402 19.02 5.02 13.93
N TRP A 403 18.81 4.34 12.80
CA TRP A 403 19.75 3.32 12.31
C TRP A 403 21.07 3.91 11.83
N ILE A 404 21.07 5.10 11.20
CA ILE A 404 22.26 5.70 10.59
C ILE A 404 23.24 6.15 11.66
N GLY A 405 22.75 6.72 12.77
CA GLY A 405 23.56 7.20 13.88
C GLY A 405 23.69 6.25 15.08
N GLY A 406 23.04 5.08 15.02
CA GLY A 406 22.89 4.20 16.17
C GLY A 406 23.01 2.71 15.85
N SER A 407 22.38 1.90 16.68
CA SER A 407 22.38 0.45 16.54
C SER A 407 21.23 -0.03 15.68
N PRO A 408 21.48 -0.83 14.61
CA PRO A 408 20.44 -1.49 13.84
C PRO A 408 19.50 -2.34 14.73
N VAL A 409 20.04 -2.98 15.75
CA VAL A 409 19.28 -3.80 16.71
C VAL A 409 18.28 -2.95 17.48
N ALA A 410 18.67 -1.74 17.91
CA ALA A 410 17.76 -0.82 18.62
C ALA A 410 16.59 -0.37 17.72
N MET A 411 16.85 -0.07 16.46
CA MET A 411 15.80 0.26 15.50
C MET A 411 14.84 -0.93 15.30
N LEU A 412 15.37 -2.14 15.07
CA LEU A 412 14.55 -3.33 14.88
C LEU A 412 13.71 -3.63 16.13
N ALA A 413 14.30 -3.53 17.33
CA ALA A 413 13.60 -3.74 18.59
C ALA A 413 12.47 -2.72 18.80
N LEU A 414 12.68 -1.44 18.44
CA LEU A 414 11.66 -0.41 18.49
C LEU A 414 10.50 -0.73 17.55
N LEU A 415 10.79 -1.10 16.29
CA LEU A 415 9.77 -1.45 15.29
C LEU A 415 8.96 -2.69 15.72
N MET A 416 9.63 -3.70 16.29
CA MET A 416 8.97 -4.86 16.89
C MET A 416 8.06 -4.45 18.04
N GLY A 417 8.56 -3.65 18.98
CA GLY A 417 7.81 -3.20 20.14
C GLY A 417 6.56 -2.39 19.75
N LEU A 418 6.68 -1.45 18.83
CA LEU A 418 5.57 -0.66 18.32
C LEU A 418 4.50 -1.53 17.66
N SER A 419 4.91 -2.49 16.83
CA SER A 419 3.99 -3.40 16.14
C SER A 419 3.27 -4.32 17.13
N LEU A 420 3.97 -4.87 18.13
CA LEU A 420 3.38 -5.69 19.19
C LEU A 420 2.44 -4.87 20.08
N ALA A 421 2.81 -3.64 20.44
CA ALA A 421 1.94 -2.74 21.20
C ALA A 421 0.61 -2.49 20.49
N GLY A 422 0.66 -2.27 19.17
CA GLY A 422 -0.52 -2.14 18.31
C GLY A 422 -1.38 -3.39 18.30
N ALA A 423 -0.74 -4.58 18.19
CA ALA A 423 -1.45 -5.85 18.22
C ALA A 423 -2.17 -6.08 19.57
N VAL A 424 -1.48 -5.86 20.67
CA VAL A 424 -2.04 -5.97 22.04
C VAL A 424 -3.19 -4.98 22.24
N MET A 425 -3.03 -3.73 21.80
CA MET A 425 -4.07 -2.70 21.89
C MET A 425 -5.34 -3.12 21.13
N LEU A 426 -5.22 -3.62 19.89
CA LEU A 426 -6.37 -4.10 19.11
C LEU A 426 -7.01 -5.32 19.75
N TRP A 427 -6.20 -6.24 20.25
CA TRP A 427 -6.69 -7.40 20.98
C TRP A 427 -7.52 -6.97 22.21
N TRP A 428 -6.99 -6.06 23.00
CA TRP A 428 -7.68 -5.54 24.18
C TRP A 428 -8.95 -4.76 23.79
N ALA A 429 -8.90 -3.90 22.77
CA ALA A 429 -10.05 -3.15 22.29
C ALA A 429 -11.19 -4.06 21.78
N SER A 430 -10.86 -5.24 21.28
CA SER A 430 -11.82 -6.20 20.74
C SER A 430 -12.44 -7.14 21.79
N ARG A 431 -11.95 -7.20 23.01
CA ARG A 431 -12.42 -8.14 24.07
C ARG A 431 -13.92 -8.01 24.36
N ASP A 432 -14.42 -6.79 24.43
CA ASP A 432 -15.81 -6.51 24.79
C ASP A 432 -16.80 -6.86 23.66
N THR A 433 -16.33 -6.95 22.43
CA THR A 433 -17.14 -7.39 21.28
C THR A 433 -17.44 -8.88 21.33
N PHE A 434 -16.62 -9.69 22.00
CA PHE A 434 -16.77 -11.14 22.09
C PHE A 434 -17.66 -11.60 23.23
N LYS A 435 -17.56 -10.97 24.39
CA LYS A 435 -18.43 -11.31 25.54
C LYS A 435 -19.91 -11.26 25.19
N ARG A 436 -20.30 -10.43 24.20
CA ARG A 436 -21.70 -10.32 23.74
C ARG A 436 -22.08 -11.31 22.64
N ARG A 437 -21.13 -11.85 21.88
CA ARG A 437 -21.41 -12.84 20.84
C ARG A 437 -21.69 -14.20 21.45
N ASP A 438 -20.98 -14.53 22.54
CA ASP A 438 -21.17 -15.78 23.30
C ASP A 438 -22.43 -15.74 24.18
N GLN A 439 -22.98 -14.54 24.47
CA GLN A 439 -24.24 -14.37 25.20
C GLN A 439 -25.49 -14.43 24.31
N ASN A 440 -25.33 -14.32 22.99
CA ASN A 440 -26.42 -14.36 21.99
C ASN A 440 -26.42 -15.65 21.16
N CYS A 441 -25.53 -16.61 21.43
CA CYS A 441 -25.57 -18.01 20.99
C CYS A 441 -26.01 -18.90 22.13
#